data_b68a3193b4bec2a0e2c6e89b675279e3
#
_entry.id   b68a3193b4bec2a0e2c6e89b675279e3
#
_cell.length_a   1.000
_cell.length_b   1.000
_cell.length_c   1.000
_cell.angle_alpha   90.00
_cell.angle_beta   90.00
_cell.angle_gamma   90.00
#
_symmetry.space_group_name_H-M   'P 1'
#
loop_
_entity.id
_entity.type
_entity.pdbx_description
1 polymer ?
#
loop_
_entity_poly.entity_id
_entity_poly.type
_entity_poly.pdbx_seq_one_letter_code
_entity_poly.pdbx_strand_id
1 'polypeptide(L)'
;MHPIRRINTIFVYVRDLAVAKRFYSETLGFGKPEIDGRFWVEFKLPDGDTHFALHQSESHGHADHAHGTIMLSFEVTDIHKFAAQLKENGVKFHYEPRKEYGFWLAEFEDMEGNVLRLYQKLHAHERTV
;
A
#
# COMPACT_ATOMS: atom_id res chain seq x y z
N MET A 1 -18.18 15.81 20.72
CA MET A 1 -16.92 16.45 20.28
C MET A 1 -15.83 15.42 20.12
N HIS A 2 -15.07 15.50 19.05
CA HIS A 2 -13.97 14.59 18.77
C HIS A 2 -12.65 15.34 18.79
N PRO A 3 -11.80 15.15 19.82
CA PRO A 3 -10.49 15.78 19.83
C PRO A 3 -9.59 15.24 18.73
N ILE A 4 -9.79 13.96 18.35
CA ILE A 4 -9.05 13.39 17.22
C ILE A 4 -9.83 13.69 15.95
N ARG A 5 -9.18 14.37 15.00
CA ARG A 5 -9.83 14.87 13.79
C ARG A 5 -9.78 13.88 12.65
N ARG A 6 -8.66 13.21 12.48
CA ARG A 6 -8.49 12.29 11.36
C ARG A 6 -7.15 11.57 11.49
N ILE A 7 -7.01 10.53 10.69
CA ILE A 7 -5.69 9.91 10.52
C ILE A 7 -4.97 10.73 9.46
N ASN A 8 -3.88 11.36 9.84
CA ASN A 8 -3.13 12.23 8.94
C ASN A 8 -2.15 11.46 8.07
N THR A 9 -1.41 10.55 8.68
CA THR A 9 -0.35 9.82 8.00
C THR A 9 -0.27 8.40 8.54
N ILE A 10 -0.10 7.47 7.62
CA ILE A 10 0.23 6.09 7.96
C ILE A 10 1.61 5.84 7.38
N PHE A 11 2.51 5.30 8.17
CA PHE A 11 3.85 5.05 7.65
C PHE A 11 4.36 3.68 8.06
N VAL A 12 5.32 3.19 7.29
CA VAL A 12 5.99 1.92 7.57
C VAL A 12 7.49 2.15 7.62
N TYR A 13 8.16 1.35 8.43
CA TYR A 13 9.62 1.38 8.47
C TYR A 13 10.18 0.57 7.33
N VAL A 14 11.25 1.06 6.72
CA VAL A 14 11.92 0.37 5.63
C VAL A 14 13.42 0.37 5.89
N ARG A 15 14.10 -0.66 5.44
CA ARG A 15 15.54 -0.78 5.63
C ARG A 15 16.33 0.04 4.64
N ASP A 16 15.82 0.15 3.43
CA ASP A 16 16.48 0.89 2.35
C ASP A 16 15.47 1.83 1.73
N LEU A 17 15.55 3.10 2.12
CA LEU A 17 14.58 4.10 1.69
C LEU A 17 14.59 4.30 0.17
N ALA A 18 15.74 4.25 -0.46
CA ALA A 18 15.82 4.44 -1.91
C ALA A 18 15.11 3.33 -2.66
N VAL A 19 15.30 2.09 -2.23
CA VAL A 19 14.62 0.93 -2.83
C VAL A 19 13.12 1.01 -2.59
N ALA A 20 12.73 1.33 -1.35
CA ALA A 20 11.31 1.44 -1.00
C ALA A 20 10.63 2.57 -1.77
N LYS A 21 11.30 3.72 -1.88
CA LYS A 21 10.78 4.85 -2.64
C LYS A 21 10.49 4.45 -4.09
N ARG A 22 11.41 3.74 -4.70
CA ARG A 22 11.24 3.30 -6.09
C ARG A 22 10.06 2.34 -6.21
N PHE A 23 9.95 1.42 -5.26
CA PHE A 23 8.85 0.47 -5.28
C PHE A 23 7.50 1.18 -5.22
N TYR A 24 7.33 2.07 -4.25
CA TYR A 24 6.04 2.74 -4.09
C TYR A 24 5.76 3.75 -5.19
N SER A 25 6.76 4.52 -5.59
CA SER A 25 6.54 5.54 -6.63
C SER A 25 6.36 4.94 -8.02
N GLU A 26 7.17 3.94 -8.38
CA GLU A 26 7.18 3.39 -9.73
C GLU A 26 6.40 2.08 -9.84
N THR A 27 6.74 1.08 -9.05
CA THR A 27 6.09 -0.23 -9.16
C THR A 27 4.62 -0.17 -8.74
N LEU A 28 4.33 0.44 -7.60
CA LEU A 28 2.95 0.62 -7.16
C LEU A 28 2.25 1.79 -7.84
N GLY A 29 3.02 2.68 -8.44
CA GLY A 29 2.42 3.77 -9.21
C GLY A 29 1.94 4.95 -8.39
N PHE A 30 2.45 5.16 -7.17
CA PHE A 30 2.06 6.33 -6.38
C PHE A 30 2.56 7.63 -7.00
N GLY A 31 3.56 7.55 -7.90
CA GLY A 31 4.10 8.71 -8.54
C GLY A 31 5.12 9.44 -7.68
N LYS A 32 5.33 10.70 -7.99
CA LYS A 32 6.32 11.51 -7.30
C LYS A 32 5.90 11.79 -5.86
N PRO A 33 6.79 11.57 -4.87
CA PRO A 33 6.45 11.87 -3.48
C PRO A 33 6.26 13.37 -3.27
N GLU A 34 5.40 13.71 -2.33
CA GLU A 34 5.18 15.09 -1.93
C GLU A 34 6.32 15.59 -1.05
N ILE A 35 6.83 14.71 -0.19
CA ILE A 35 8.01 14.98 0.62
C ILE A 35 9.06 13.94 0.25
N ASP A 36 10.23 14.39 -0.15
CA ASP A 36 11.31 13.51 -0.59
C ASP A 36 12.54 13.81 0.27
N GLY A 37 12.47 13.35 1.51
CA GLY A 37 13.52 13.61 2.47
C GLY A 37 14.54 12.51 2.57
N ARG A 38 15.56 12.74 3.37
CA ARG A 38 16.67 11.80 3.53
C ARG A 38 16.29 10.57 4.34
N PHE A 39 15.37 10.73 5.30
CA PHE A 39 14.94 9.63 6.17
C PHE A 39 13.44 9.39 6.09
N TRP A 40 12.72 10.22 5.35
CA TRP A 40 11.27 10.21 5.30
C TRP A 40 10.80 10.57 3.90
N VAL A 41 10.01 9.70 3.31
CA VAL A 41 9.40 9.93 1.99
C VAL A 41 7.90 9.81 2.17
N GLU A 42 7.17 10.83 1.75
CA GLU A 42 5.73 10.86 1.97
C GLU A 42 4.98 11.06 0.65
N PHE A 43 3.93 10.26 0.46
CA PHE A 43 3.09 10.32 -0.73
C PHE A 43 1.71 10.78 -0.36
N LYS A 44 1.10 11.55 -1.25
CA LYS A 44 -0.29 11.90 -1.16
C LYS A 44 -0.99 11.24 -2.34
N LEU A 45 -2.02 10.44 -2.05
CA LEU A 45 -2.78 9.77 -3.09
C LEU A 45 -3.88 10.72 -3.60
N PRO A 46 -4.41 10.49 -4.81
CA PRO A 46 -5.35 11.42 -5.43
C PRO A 46 -6.58 11.73 -4.59
N ASP A 47 -7.15 10.73 -3.95
CA ASP A 47 -8.39 10.90 -3.19
C ASP A 47 -8.12 10.71 -1.71
N GLY A 48 -8.76 11.55 -0.90
CA GLY A 48 -8.64 11.45 0.56
C GLY A 48 -7.53 12.32 1.11
N ASP A 49 -7.50 12.40 2.44
CA ASP A 49 -6.58 13.28 3.16
C ASP A 49 -5.46 12.54 3.89
N THR A 50 -5.50 11.21 3.91
CA THR A 50 -4.49 10.43 4.60
C THR A 50 -3.27 10.25 3.71
N HIS A 51 -2.10 10.61 4.23
CA HIS A 51 -0.85 10.44 3.52
C HIS A 51 -0.22 9.09 3.89
N PHE A 52 0.57 8.57 2.98
CA PHE A 52 1.34 7.34 3.23
C PHE A 52 2.82 7.68 3.18
N ALA A 53 3.58 7.20 4.14
CA ALA A 53 4.99 7.55 4.22
C ALA A 53 5.88 6.34 4.49
N LEU A 54 7.14 6.51 4.14
CA LEU A 54 8.19 5.53 4.37
C LEU A 54 9.20 6.16 5.31
N HIS A 55 9.57 5.46 6.35
CA HIS A 55 10.53 5.93 7.34
C HIS A 55 11.76 5.03 7.32
N GLN A 56 12.94 5.61 7.04
CA GLN A 56 14.17 4.84 7.08
C GLN A 56 14.39 4.30 8.48
N SER A 57 14.58 3.00 8.57
CA SER A 57 14.89 2.36 9.84
C SER A 57 16.30 2.72 10.27
N GLU A 58 16.44 3.22 11.50
CA GLU A 58 17.74 3.62 12.03
C GLU A 58 18.50 2.47 12.63
N SER A 59 17.78 1.44 13.04
CA SER A 59 18.41 0.29 13.68
C SER A 59 17.79 -0.98 13.15
N HIS A 60 18.51 -2.06 13.33
CA HIS A 60 18.05 -3.37 12.86
C HIS A 60 16.78 -3.83 13.55
N GLY A 61 16.56 -3.37 14.78
CA GLY A 61 15.37 -3.74 15.53
C GLY A 61 14.07 -3.23 14.92
N HIS A 62 14.12 -2.11 14.23
CA HIS A 62 12.93 -1.55 13.61
C HIS A 62 12.39 -2.37 12.46
N ALA A 63 13.24 -3.19 11.86
CA ALA A 63 12.81 -4.04 10.76
C ALA A 63 11.73 -5.02 11.19
N ASP A 64 11.72 -5.40 12.47
CA ASP A 64 10.73 -6.33 12.99
C ASP A 64 9.34 -5.73 13.05
N HIS A 65 9.24 -4.41 13.06
CA HIS A 65 7.94 -3.73 13.09
C HIS A 65 7.22 -3.78 11.75
N ALA A 66 7.93 -4.12 10.69
CA ALA A 66 7.34 -4.22 9.36
C ALA A 66 6.23 -5.27 9.29
N HIS A 67 6.26 -6.24 10.20
CA HIS A 67 5.27 -7.31 10.23
C HIS A 67 4.21 -7.06 11.31
N GLY A 68 3.90 -5.82 11.57
CA GLY A 68 2.95 -5.46 12.61
C GLY A 68 1.52 -5.86 12.31
N THR A 69 0.61 -5.42 13.18
CA THR A 69 -0.80 -5.78 13.12
C THR A 69 -1.61 -4.91 12.17
N ILE A 70 -1.02 -3.83 11.66
CA ILE A 70 -1.74 -2.91 10.78
C ILE A 70 -1.52 -3.36 9.33
N MET A 71 -2.62 -3.51 8.62
CA MET A 71 -2.57 -3.82 7.19
C MET A 71 -3.10 -2.62 6.42
N LEU A 72 -2.38 -2.24 5.36
CA LEU A 72 -2.82 -1.17 4.49
C LEU A 72 -3.61 -1.74 3.34
N SER A 73 -4.75 -1.14 3.06
CA SER A 73 -5.61 -1.55 1.97
C SER A 73 -5.80 -0.36 1.03
N PHE A 74 -5.52 -0.56 -0.24
CA PHE A 74 -5.61 0.48 -1.25
C PHE A 74 -6.76 0.21 -2.20
N GLU A 75 -7.60 1.20 -2.40
CA GLU A 75 -8.70 1.09 -3.37
C GLU A 75 -8.16 1.32 -4.78
N VAL A 76 -8.52 0.44 -5.69
CA VAL A 76 -8.09 0.54 -7.09
C VAL A 76 -9.30 0.50 -8.01
N THR A 77 -9.11 1.01 -9.22
CA THR A 77 -10.20 1.08 -10.20
C THR A 77 -10.33 -0.19 -11.03
N ASP A 78 -9.24 -0.90 -11.26
CA ASP A 78 -9.26 -2.15 -12.02
C ASP A 78 -8.24 -3.10 -11.39
N ILE A 79 -8.73 -3.88 -10.44
CA ILE A 79 -7.86 -4.75 -9.64
C ILE A 79 -7.21 -5.85 -10.47
N HIS A 80 -7.92 -6.37 -11.47
CA HIS A 80 -7.38 -7.44 -12.30
C HIS A 80 -6.21 -6.96 -13.15
N LYS A 81 -6.38 -5.80 -13.76
CA LYS A 81 -5.33 -5.23 -14.59
C LYS A 81 -4.12 -4.84 -13.74
N PHE A 82 -4.37 -4.20 -12.60
CA PHE A 82 -3.30 -3.74 -11.74
C PHE A 82 -2.52 -4.90 -11.13
N ALA A 83 -3.23 -5.94 -10.66
CA ALA A 83 -2.56 -7.13 -10.13
C ALA A 83 -1.68 -7.79 -11.18
N ALA A 84 -2.16 -7.86 -12.42
CA ALA A 84 -1.37 -8.45 -13.50
C ALA A 84 -0.09 -7.65 -13.74
N GLN A 85 -0.18 -6.32 -13.71
CA GLN A 85 0.98 -5.46 -13.89
C GLN A 85 1.99 -5.65 -12.76
N LEU A 86 1.50 -5.75 -11.52
CA LEU A 86 2.39 -5.98 -10.37
C LEU A 86 3.09 -7.32 -10.49
N LYS A 87 2.39 -8.36 -10.93
CA LYS A 87 3.01 -9.68 -11.11
C LYS A 87 4.10 -9.63 -12.18
N GLU A 88 3.86 -8.91 -13.27
CA GLU A 88 4.86 -8.75 -14.32
C GLU A 88 6.11 -8.05 -13.80
N ASN A 89 5.95 -7.19 -12.81
CA ASN A 89 7.05 -6.47 -12.19
C ASN A 89 7.68 -7.22 -11.01
N GLY A 90 7.33 -8.49 -10.86
CA GLY A 90 7.97 -9.35 -9.86
C GLY A 90 7.38 -9.26 -8.47
N VAL A 91 6.22 -8.65 -8.30
CA VAL A 91 5.59 -8.55 -7.00
C VAL A 91 5.04 -9.91 -6.60
N LYS A 92 5.30 -10.28 -5.36
CA LYS A 92 4.88 -11.56 -4.81
C LYS A 92 3.49 -11.44 -4.19
N PHE A 93 2.53 -12.18 -4.71
CA PHE A 93 1.18 -12.17 -4.18
C PHE A 93 0.96 -13.33 -3.22
N HIS A 94 0.22 -13.06 -2.15
CA HIS A 94 -0.30 -14.10 -1.27
C HIS A 94 -1.53 -14.72 -1.90
N TYR A 95 -2.39 -13.88 -2.49
CA TYR A 95 -3.48 -14.35 -3.33
C TYR A 95 -3.82 -13.30 -4.37
N GLU A 96 -4.24 -13.78 -5.53
CA GLU A 96 -4.63 -12.93 -6.64
C GLU A 96 -6.09 -12.49 -6.47
N PRO A 97 -6.58 -11.55 -7.29
CA PRO A 97 -7.93 -11.03 -7.11
C PRO A 97 -8.99 -12.13 -6.99
N ARG A 98 -9.76 -12.03 -5.93
CA ARG A 98 -10.87 -12.95 -5.66
C ARG A 98 -11.98 -12.19 -4.96
N LYS A 99 -13.20 -12.69 -5.08
CA LYS A 99 -14.36 -12.08 -4.42
C LYS A 99 -14.45 -12.54 -2.97
N GLU A 100 -14.53 -11.57 -2.06
CA GLU A 100 -14.74 -11.86 -0.64
C GLU A 100 -15.52 -10.72 -0.03
N TYR A 101 -16.54 -11.06 0.75
CA TYR A 101 -17.29 -10.07 1.52
C TYR A 101 -17.87 -8.92 0.70
N GLY A 102 -18.24 -9.18 -0.55
CA GLY A 102 -18.83 -8.14 -1.41
C GLY A 102 -17.80 -7.25 -2.09
N PHE A 103 -16.55 -7.64 -2.08
CA PHE A 103 -15.48 -6.89 -2.72
C PHE A 103 -14.56 -7.83 -3.48
N TRP A 104 -13.80 -7.25 -4.41
CA TRP A 104 -12.64 -7.91 -4.98
C TRP A 104 -11.46 -7.57 -4.10
N LEU A 105 -10.70 -8.57 -3.68
CA LEU A 105 -9.51 -8.39 -2.84
C LEU A 105 -8.33 -9.12 -3.45
N ALA A 106 -7.12 -8.57 -3.23
CA ALA A 106 -5.87 -9.22 -3.56
C ALA A 106 -4.84 -8.81 -2.50
N GLU A 107 -3.89 -9.68 -2.21
CA GLU A 107 -2.93 -9.42 -1.16
C GLU A 107 -1.53 -9.74 -1.64
N PHE A 108 -0.59 -8.86 -1.32
CA PHE A 108 0.79 -9.00 -1.80
C PHE A 108 1.76 -8.42 -0.78
N GLU A 109 3.04 -8.54 -1.06
CA GLU A 109 4.09 -8.01 -0.19
C GLU A 109 4.88 -6.93 -0.90
N ASP A 110 5.35 -5.94 -0.13
CA ASP A 110 6.34 -5.02 -0.64
C ASP A 110 7.73 -5.68 -0.50
N MET A 111 8.79 -4.94 -0.82
CA MET A 111 10.16 -5.48 -0.78
C MET A 111 10.67 -5.74 0.63
N GLU A 112 9.98 -5.24 1.66
CA GLU A 112 10.34 -5.47 3.06
C GLU A 112 9.52 -6.59 3.68
N GLY A 113 8.57 -7.14 2.94
CA GLY A 113 7.67 -8.15 3.47
C GLY A 113 6.44 -7.59 4.15
N ASN A 114 6.20 -6.27 4.04
CA ASN A 114 4.96 -5.69 4.53
C ASN A 114 3.81 -6.21 3.70
N VAL A 115 2.74 -6.62 4.37
CA VAL A 115 1.57 -7.16 3.69
C VAL A 115 0.65 -6.02 3.30
N LEU A 116 0.33 -5.94 2.03
CA LEU A 116 -0.51 -4.89 1.47
C LEU A 116 -1.70 -5.53 0.76
N ARG A 117 -2.81 -4.80 0.72
CA ARG A 117 -4.02 -5.29 0.10
C ARG A 117 -4.53 -4.31 -0.95
N LEU A 118 -5.08 -4.88 -2.03
CA LEU A 118 -5.84 -4.11 -3.00
C LEU A 118 -7.30 -4.46 -2.81
N TYR A 119 -8.19 -3.47 -3.01
CA TYR A 119 -9.60 -3.78 -3.04
C TYR A 119 -10.32 -2.95 -4.08
N GLN A 120 -11.41 -3.52 -4.58
CA GLN A 120 -12.27 -2.87 -5.55
C GLN A 120 -13.70 -3.27 -5.22
N LYS A 121 -14.60 -2.27 -5.23
CA LYS A 121 -16.01 -2.55 -5.00
C LYS A 121 -16.57 -3.33 -6.18
N LEU A 122 -17.47 -4.28 -5.90
CA LEU A 122 -18.14 -5.00 -6.96
C LEU A 122 -19.02 -4.04 -7.76
N HIS A 123 -19.06 -4.24 -9.06
CA HIS A 123 -20.01 -3.52 -9.90
C HIS A 123 -21.42 -4.06 -9.62
N ALA A 124 -22.43 -3.27 -9.97
CA ALA A 124 -23.83 -3.63 -9.67
C ALA A 124 -24.18 -5.02 -10.20
N HIS A 125 -23.76 -5.36 -11.40
CA HIS A 125 -24.06 -6.67 -11.99
C HIS A 125 -23.34 -7.83 -11.31
N GLU A 126 -22.28 -7.56 -10.59
CA GLU A 126 -21.52 -8.59 -9.88
C GLU A 126 -22.13 -8.94 -8.53
N ARG A 127 -22.96 -8.04 -7.98
CA ARG A 127 -23.55 -8.23 -6.67
C ARG A 127 -24.73 -9.18 -6.64
N THR A 128 -25.25 -9.50 -7.79
CA THR A 128 -26.44 -10.33 -7.88
C THR A 128 -26.14 -11.82 -7.96
N VAL A 129 -24.91 -12.19 -7.86
CA VAL A 129 -24.47 -13.60 -7.98
C VAL A 129 -24.33 -14.26 -6.64
#